data_3399dc06acdee996ee8d975f1a2b52ce
#
_entry.id   3399dc06acdee996ee8d975f1a2b52ce
#
_cell.length_a   1.000
_cell.length_b   1.000
_cell.length_c   1.000
_cell.angle_alpha   90.00
_cell.angle_beta   90.00
_cell.angle_gamma   90.00
#
_symmetry.space_group_name_H-M   'P 1'
#
loop_
_entity.id
_entity.type
_entity.pdbx_description
1 polymer ?
#
loop_
_entity_poly.entity_id
_entity_poly.type
_entity_poly.pdbx_seq_one_letter_code
_entity_poly.pdbx_strand_id
1 'polypeptide(L)'
;MAEPQRFDVTAPTVQLRALTWGPADAPIALCLHGFPDTAYTWRKVAPQLVDAGWRVVAPFMRGYAPTSIPSDGSYHVGALMDDALRVLEAAGPTGRDVFIGHDWGAIAGAGLAAMPDSPFTKAVIMSVPLSAAFRPLGRVPQSGKLAAKLPRQLLHSWYIMYFQLPWLPDRSASWVVPKLWRDWSPGYRADEDLRYVDAAIGAPERWGAALGYYRAALRGSRPPAQYAELHQHWLSAPRLPTLFLHGTDDGCSEDYTPWIEPVLPDDSEIALVKNGGHFLQLDQADVVARHIVDFVGQAI
;
A
#
# COMPACT_ATOMS: atom_id res chain seq x y z
N MET A 1 -0.65 -9.15 23.27
CA MET A 1 0.03 -9.01 21.96
C MET A 1 1.41 -8.45 22.23
N ALA A 2 2.46 -8.99 21.59
CA ALA A 2 3.81 -8.41 21.73
C ALA A 2 3.82 -7.00 21.12
N GLU A 3 4.35 -6.03 21.84
CA GLU A 3 4.54 -4.68 21.32
C GLU A 3 5.57 -4.70 20.19
N PRO A 4 5.37 -3.90 19.11
CA PRO A 4 6.37 -3.83 18.05
C PRO A 4 7.67 -3.20 18.54
N GLN A 5 8.77 -3.72 18.03
CA GLN A 5 10.07 -3.08 18.19
C GLN A 5 10.23 -2.00 17.11
N ARG A 6 11.05 -0.99 17.39
CA ARG A 6 11.41 0.05 16.42
C ARG A 6 12.62 -0.38 15.61
N PHE A 7 12.58 -0.07 14.34
CA PHE A 7 13.65 -0.34 13.38
C PHE A 7 13.90 0.89 12.52
N ASP A 8 15.13 1.35 12.47
CA ASP A 8 15.52 2.59 11.82
C ASP A 8 16.44 2.33 10.64
N VAL A 9 16.16 2.97 9.50
CA VAL A 9 16.98 2.86 8.28
C VAL A 9 17.36 4.24 7.78
N THR A 10 18.65 4.47 7.59
CA THR A 10 19.17 5.69 7.00
C THR A 10 19.33 5.51 5.50
N ALA A 11 18.47 6.16 4.71
CA ALA A 11 18.58 6.24 3.27
C ALA A 11 19.13 7.62 2.84
N PRO A 12 19.65 7.80 1.62
CA PRO A 12 20.29 9.05 1.20
C PRO A 12 19.39 10.29 1.29
N THR A 13 18.09 10.13 1.08
CA THR A 13 17.13 11.25 1.02
C THR A 13 16.09 11.22 2.13
N VAL A 14 16.03 10.14 2.92
CA VAL A 14 14.98 9.95 3.92
C VAL A 14 15.51 9.11 5.10
N GLN A 15 15.11 9.46 6.32
CA GLN A 15 15.30 8.64 7.51
C GLN A 15 14.02 7.83 7.73
N LEU A 16 14.07 6.53 7.37
CA LEU A 16 12.92 5.65 7.50
C LEU A 16 12.84 5.09 8.92
N ARG A 17 11.63 5.00 9.41
CA ARG A 17 11.29 4.38 10.70
C ARG A 17 10.30 3.26 10.45
N ALA A 18 10.50 2.11 11.07
CA ALA A 18 9.64 0.96 10.92
C ALA A 18 9.24 0.37 12.27
N LEU A 19 8.14 -0.35 12.27
CA LEU A 19 7.74 -1.27 13.33
C LEU A 19 8.14 -2.68 12.90
N THR A 20 8.59 -3.51 13.85
CA THR A 20 8.89 -4.91 13.56
C THR A 20 8.33 -5.83 14.64
N TRP A 21 7.84 -7.00 14.23
CA TRP A 21 7.33 -8.08 15.07
C TRP A 21 7.96 -9.40 14.64
N GLY A 22 8.17 -10.30 15.56
CA GLY A 22 8.70 -11.64 15.32
C GLY A 22 10.22 -11.73 15.43
N PRO A 23 10.78 -12.95 15.25
CA PRO A 23 12.20 -13.23 15.38
C PRO A 23 13.03 -12.51 14.30
N ALA A 24 14.23 -12.05 14.68
CA ALA A 24 15.07 -11.25 13.79
C ALA A 24 15.64 -12.05 12.59
N ASP A 25 15.75 -13.36 12.72
CA ASP A 25 16.28 -14.30 11.74
C ASP A 25 15.22 -14.99 10.87
N ALA A 26 13.94 -14.69 11.10
CA ALA A 26 12.84 -15.24 10.30
C ALA A 26 12.72 -14.53 8.94
N PRO A 27 12.17 -15.20 7.92
CA PRO A 27 11.84 -14.57 6.65
C PRO A 27 10.92 -13.37 6.82
N ILE A 28 11.13 -12.35 5.98
CA ILE A 28 10.49 -11.05 6.14
C ILE A 28 9.18 -11.00 5.36
N ALA A 29 8.11 -10.60 6.04
CA ALA A 29 6.91 -10.04 5.45
C ALA A 29 7.03 -8.51 5.51
N LEU A 30 7.46 -7.87 4.41
CA LEU A 30 7.56 -6.42 4.31
C LEU A 30 6.19 -5.82 4.03
N CYS A 31 5.66 -5.03 4.97
CA CYS A 31 4.29 -4.56 4.98
C CYS A 31 4.23 -3.03 4.78
N LEU A 32 3.75 -2.56 3.62
CA LEU A 32 3.59 -1.13 3.33
C LEU A 32 2.14 -0.69 3.47
N HIS A 33 1.93 0.38 4.25
CA HIS A 33 0.63 1.04 4.38
C HIS A 33 0.37 2.00 3.20
N GLY A 34 -0.79 2.65 3.19
CA GLY A 34 -1.11 3.68 2.21
C GLY A 34 -1.60 4.98 2.83
N PHE A 35 -2.50 5.66 2.13
CA PHE A 35 -3.07 6.93 2.51
C PHE A 35 -4.55 6.77 2.92
N PRO A 36 -5.03 7.53 3.88
CA PRO A 36 -4.28 8.18 4.95
C PRO A 36 -4.15 7.26 6.16
N ASP A 37 -3.06 6.51 6.22
CA ASP A 37 -2.85 5.45 7.20
C ASP A 37 -1.40 5.47 7.73
N THR A 38 -0.99 4.50 8.54
CA THR A 38 0.34 4.40 9.12
C THR A 38 0.79 2.95 9.25
N ALA A 39 2.05 2.72 9.64
CA ALA A 39 2.57 1.38 9.92
C ALA A 39 1.77 0.63 11.00
N TYR A 40 1.03 1.34 11.87
CA TYR A 40 0.18 0.72 12.88
C TYR A 40 -1.03 -0.04 12.31
N THR A 41 -1.37 0.15 11.05
CA THR A 41 -2.43 -0.61 10.36
C THR A 41 -2.19 -2.12 10.45
N TRP A 42 -0.93 -2.54 10.52
CA TRP A 42 -0.53 -3.95 10.54
C TRP A 42 -0.63 -4.62 11.91
N ARG A 43 -0.90 -3.85 13.00
CA ARG A 43 -0.88 -4.34 14.38
C ARG A 43 -1.83 -5.51 14.65
N LYS A 44 -2.91 -5.63 13.87
CA LYS A 44 -3.89 -6.71 14.02
C LYS A 44 -3.53 -7.97 13.21
N VAL A 45 -2.88 -7.79 12.06
CA VAL A 45 -2.46 -8.88 11.16
C VAL A 45 -1.09 -9.44 11.55
N ALA A 46 -0.17 -8.58 11.99
CA ALA A 46 1.21 -8.95 12.31
C ALA A 46 1.34 -10.13 13.29
N PRO A 47 0.57 -10.24 14.38
CA PRO A 47 0.67 -11.38 15.29
C PRO A 47 0.44 -12.73 14.61
N GLN A 48 -0.54 -12.80 13.71
CA GLN A 48 -0.87 -14.03 13.00
C GLN A 48 0.20 -14.42 11.97
N LEU A 49 0.85 -13.43 11.33
CA LEU A 49 2.01 -13.66 10.47
C LEU A 49 3.21 -14.14 11.30
N VAL A 50 3.43 -13.59 12.48
CA VAL A 50 4.47 -14.05 13.40
C VAL A 50 4.23 -15.48 13.87
N ASP A 51 2.99 -15.83 14.20
CA ASP A 51 2.59 -17.20 14.57
C ASP A 51 2.80 -18.19 13.39
N ALA A 52 2.75 -17.68 12.14
CA ALA A 52 3.10 -18.43 10.93
C ALA A 52 4.60 -18.46 10.62
N GLY A 53 5.45 -17.91 11.50
CA GLY A 53 6.91 -17.92 11.40
C GLY A 53 7.53 -16.74 10.67
N TRP A 54 6.75 -15.73 10.27
CA TRP A 54 7.25 -14.56 9.57
C TRP A 54 7.75 -13.47 10.52
N ARG A 55 8.79 -12.75 10.10
CA ARG A 55 9.13 -11.46 10.69
C ARG A 55 8.41 -10.36 9.92
N VAL A 56 7.51 -9.65 10.57
CA VAL A 56 6.82 -8.50 9.98
C VAL A 56 7.69 -7.26 10.14
N VAL A 57 7.93 -6.54 9.03
CA VAL A 57 8.61 -5.25 9.02
C VAL A 57 7.70 -4.24 8.31
N ALA A 58 7.25 -3.21 9.02
CA ALA A 58 6.29 -2.23 8.54
C ALA A 58 6.85 -0.80 8.66
N PRO A 59 7.42 -0.22 7.61
CA PRO A 59 7.88 1.16 7.65
C PRO A 59 6.71 2.14 7.64
N PHE A 60 6.88 3.26 8.34
CA PHE A 60 6.13 4.48 8.05
C PHE A 60 6.65 5.02 6.72
N MET A 61 5.78 5.17 5.74
CA MET A 61 6.18 5.61 4.42
C MET A 61 6.75 7.03 4.43
N ARG A 62 7.54 7.41 3.42
CA ARG A 62 8.19 8.73 3.34
C ARG A 62 7.21 9.87 3.57
N GLY A 63 7.56 10.83 4.43
CA GLY A 63 6.71 11.94 4.81
C GLY A 63 5.76 11.68 5.97
N TYR A 64 5.48 10.43 6.32
CA TYR A 64 4.67 10.04 7.48
C TYR A 64 5.55 9.93 8.73
N ALA A 65 5.32 10.77 9.75
CA ALA A 65 6.09 10.67 10.98
C ALA A 65 5.91 9.28 11.64
N PRO A 66 6.99 8.74 12.24
CA PRO A 66 8.29 9.33 12.53
C PRO A 66 9.31 9.27 11.38
N THR A 67 9.00 8.65 10.24
CA THR A 67 9.83 8.78 9.02
C THR A 67 9.94 10.25 8.60
N SER A 68 11.12 10.67 8.15
CA SER A 68 11.34 12.06 7.77
C SER A 68 10.59 12.46 6.48
N ILE A 69 10.40 13.74 6.27
CA ILE A 69 10.08 14.29 4.95
C ILE A 69 11.32 14.09 4.07
N PRO A 70 11.18 13.53 2.85
CA PRO A 70 12.32 13.28 1.99
C PRO A 70 12.96 14.59 1.52
N SER A 71 14.29 14.69 1.59
CA SER A 71 15.04 15.90 1.23
C SER A 71 15.02 16.20 -0.28
N ASP A 72 14.75 15.19 -1.11
CA ASP A 72 14.58 15.32 -2.56
C ASP A 72 13.16 15.71 -2.99
N GLY A 73 12.22 15.77 -2.04
CA GLY A 73 10.81 16.11 -2.30
C GLY A 73 10.07 15.12 -3.21
N SER A 74 10.63 13.94 -3.47
CA SER A 74 10.03 12.96 -4.39
C SER A 74 9.03 12.05 -3.67
N TYR A 75 7.84 11.92 -4.25
CA TYR A 75 6.77 10.99 -3.85
C TYR A 75 6.34 10.08 -5.01
N HIS A 76 7.17 9.97 -6.05
CA HIS A 76 6.93 9.07 -7.18
C HIS A 76 7.01 7.61 -6.73
N VAL A 77 6.25 6.72 -7.37
CA VAL A 77 6.20 5.30 -6.99
C VAL A 77 7.59 4.65 -6.97
N GLY A 78 8.48 5.01 -7.90
CA GLY A 78 9.86 4.51 -7.87
C GLY A 78 10.63 4.87 -6.59
N ALA A 79 10.32 6.01 -5.96
CA ALA A 79 10.91 6.38 -4.69
C ALA A 79 10.33 5.56 -3.52
N LEU A 80 9.04 5.18 -3.58
CA LEU A 80 8.42 4.30 -2.61
C LEU A 80 8.99 2.87 -2.72
N MET A 81 9.25 2.42 -3.94
CA MET A 81 9.91 1.14 -4.21
C MET A 81 11.36 1.12 -3.69
N ASP A 82 12.13 2.20 -3.91
CA ASP A 82 13.49 2.34 -3.38
C ASP A 82 13.50 2.28 -1.84
N ASP A 83 12.59 2.98 -1.17
CA ASP A 83 12.45 2.92 0.27
C ASP A 83 12.18 1.49 0.77
N ALA A 84 11.26 0.78 0.11
CA ALA A 84 10.91 -0.59 0.46
C ALA A 84 12.12 -1.53 0.33
N LEU A 85 12.89 -1.42 -0.76
CA LEU A 85 14.11 -2.21 -0.99
C LEU A 85 15.18 -1.90 0.06
N ARG A 86 15.37 -0.64 0.44
CA ARG A 86 16.31 -0.26 1.50
C ARG A 86 15.91 -0.76 2.87
N VAL A 87 14.62 -0.77 3.17
CA VAL A 87 14.12 -1.36 4.43
C VAL A 87 14.36 -2.86 4.43
N LEU A 88 14.09 -3.55 3.32
CA LEU A 88 14.34 -4.99 3.18
C LEU A 88 15.83 -5.29 3.34
N GLU A 89 16.71 -4.57 2.64
CA GLU A 89 18.17 -4.73 2.71
C GLU A 89 18.67 -4.56 4.14
N ALA A 90 18.26 -3.48 4.82
CA ALA A 90 18.67 -3.21 6.20
C ALA A 90 18.10 -4.22 7.21
N ALA A 91 16.96 -4.83 6.91
CA ALA A 91 16.37 -5.87 7.75
C ALA A 91 17.05 -7.24 7.60
N GLY A 92 17.89 -7.42 6.59
CA GLY A 92 18.61 -8.67 6.32
C GLY A 92 17.75 -9.71 5.59
N PRO A 93 17.55 -9.56 4.26
CA PRO A 93 16.70 -10.46 3.49
C PRO A 93 17.20 -11.89 3.51
N THR A 94 16.27 -12.85 3.49
CA THR A 94 16.57 -14.28 3.56
C THR A 94 16.47 -14.97 2.19
N GLY A 95 15.97 -14.30 1.17
CA GLY A 95 15.64 -14.85 -0.13
C GLY A 95 14.31 -15.62 -0.17
N ARG A 96 13.58 -15.68 0.96
CA ARG A 96 12.22 -16.25 1.05
C ARG A 96 11.18 -15.18 1.39
N ASP A 97 11.57 -13.94 1.32
CA ASP A 97 10.82 -12.78 1.78
C ASP A 97 9.60 -12.50 0.90
N VAL A 98 8.55 -11.94 1.49
CA VAL A 98 7.30 -11.61 0.80
C VAL A 98 6.95 -10.14 0.99
N PHE A 99 6.20 -9.60 0.02
CA PHE A 99 5.71 -8.24 0.07
C PHE A 99 4.20 -8.21 0.36
N ILE A 100 3.76 -7.30 1.22
CA ILE A 100 2.35 -7.08 1.55
C ILE A 100 2.08 -5.57 1.48
N GLY A 101 1.17 -5.15 0.62
CA GLY A 101 0.88 -3.72 0.45
C GLY A 101 -0.60 -3.39 0.47
N HIS A 102 -0.92 -2.25 1.06
CA HIS A 102 -2.25 -1.66 1.08
C HIS A 102 -2.22 -0.28 0.45
N ASP A 103 -3.18 0.06 -0.40
CA ASP A 103 -3.36 1.37 -1.06
C ASP A 103 -2.07 1.85 -1.77
N TRP A 104 -1.44 2.97 -1.41
CA TRP A 104 -0.15 3.40 -2.00
C TRP A 104 0.96 2.38 -1.79
N GLY A 105 0.94 1.65 -0.67
CA GLY A 105 1.84 0.51 -0.46
C GLY A 105 1.59 -0.62 -1.46
N ALA A 106 0.33 -0.88 -1.82
CA ALA A 106 -0.03 -1.85 -2.85
C ALA A 106 0.43 -1.40 -4.25
N ILE A 107 0.34 -0.10 -4.56
CA ILE A 107 0.85 0.46 -5.83
C ILE A 107 2.37 0.26 -5.94
N ALA A 108 3.11 0.55 -4.87
CA ALA A 108 4.56 0.30 -4.83
C ALA A 108 4.87 -1.20 -4.95
N GLY A 109 4.09 -2.04 -4.25
CA GLY A 109 4.22 -3.49 -4.28
C GLY A 109 3.95 -4.11 -5.64
N ALA A 110 2.97 -3.62 -6.38
CA ALA A 110 2.73 -4.04 -7.75
C ALA A 110 3.94 -3.76 -8.66
N GLY A 111 4.59 -2.60 -8.47
CA GLY A 111 5.84 -2.28 -9.15
C GLY A 111 6.98 -3.23 -8.77
N LEU A 112 7.17 -3.52 -7.48
CA LEU A 112 8.18 -4.46 -6.99
C LEU A 112 7.92 -5.87 -7.50
N ALA A 113 6.66 -6.32 -7.55
CA ALA A 113 6.27 -7.61 -8.09
C ALA A 113 6.46 -7.71 -9.63
N ALA A 114 6.51 -6.58 -10.32
CA ALA A 114 6.73 -6.52 -11.77
C ALA A 114 8.20 -6.47 -12.18
N MET A 115 9.14 -6.29 -11.23
CA MET A 115 10.58 -6.30 -11.51
C MET A 115 11.04 -7.69 -11.96
N PRO A 116 11.93 -7.78 -12.98
CA PRO A 116 12.49 -9.07 -13.40
C PRO A 116 13.29 -9.78 -12.29
N ASP A 117 13.93 -8.99 -11.44
CA ASP A 117 14.84 -9.39 -10.37
C ASP A 117 14.29 -8.99 -8.99
N SER A 118 12.99 -9.10 -8.81
CA SER A 118 12.35 -8.83 -7.53
C SER A 118 12.98 -9.66 -6.40
N PRO A 119 13.32 -9.05 -5.26
CA PRO A 119 13.87 -9.80 -4.12
C PRO A 119 12.79 -10.58 -3.34
N PHE A 120 11.53 -10.41 -3.69
CA PHE A 120 10.40 -11.09 -3.06
C PHE A 120 10.01 -12.35 -3.83
N THR A 121 9.47 -13.33 -3.11
CA THR A 121 8.98 -14.58 -3.71
C THR A 121 7.50 -14.53 -4.07
N LYS A 122 6.71 -13.76 -3.32
CA LYS A 122 5.27 -13.54 -3.51
C LYS A 122 4.89 -12.12 -3.14
N ALA A 123 3.77 -11.64 -3.67
CA ALA A 123 3.21 -10.33 -3.33
C ALA A 123 1.74 -10.43 -2.90
N VAL A 124 1.35 -9.60 -1.93
CA VAL A 124 -0.06 -9.41 -1.54
C VAL A 124 -0.41 -7.95 -1.78
N ILE A 125 -1.41 -7.72 -2.60
CA ILE A 125 -1.86 -6.40 -3.07
C ILE A 125 -3.30 -6.18 -2.60
N MET A 126 -3.55 -5.11 -1.85
CA MET A 126 -4.85 -4.90 -1.21
C MET A 126 -5.49 -3.57 -1.58
N SER A 127 -6.80 -3.60 -1.79
CA SER A 127 -7.75 -2.48 -1.89
C SER A 127 -7.62 -1.56 -3.09
N VAL A 128 -6.51 -1.59 -3.85
CA VAL A 128 -6.38 -0.79 -5.07
C VAL A 128 -6.11 -1.68 -6.27
N PRO A 129 -6.73 -1.41 -7.42
CA PRO A 129 -6.54 -2.24 -8.59
C PRO A 129 -5.14 -2.09 -9.16
N LEU A 130 -4.64 -3.17 -9.76
CA LEU A 130 -3.37 -3.17 -10.48
C LEU A 130 -3.44 -2.20 -11.68
N SER A 131 -2.51 -1.27 -11.78
CA SER A 131 -2.44 -0.31 -12.88
C SER A 131 -2.38 -0.98 -14.26
N ALA A 132 -1.77 -2.16 -14.33
CA ALA A 132 -1.71 -2.98 -15.54
C ALA A 132 -3.09 -3.39 -16.09
N ALA A 133 -4.09 -3.55 -15.22
CA ALA A 133 -5.46 -3.92 -15.61
C ALA A 133 -6.15 -2.88 -16.51
N PHE A 134 -5.69 -1.62 -16.47
CA PHE A 134 -6.26 -0.51 -17.24
C PHE A 134 -5.40 -0.11 -18.44
N ARG A 135 -4.25 -0.75 -18.67
CA ARG A 135 -3.47 -0.51 -19.88
C ARG A 135 -4.13 -1.23 -21.05
N PRO A 136 -4.25 -0.59 -22.22
CA PRO A 136 -4.85 -1.21 -23.39
C PRO A 136 -3.96 -2.36 -23.88
N LEU A 137 -4.25 -3.56 -23.46
CA LEU A 137 -3.76 -4.81 -24.02
C LEU A 137 -4.66 -5.16 -25.20
N GLY A 138 -4.61 -4.36 -26.29
CA GLY A 138 -5.33 -4.57 -27.54
C GLY A 138 -6.86 -4.41 -27.46
N ARG A 139 -7.59 -5.25 -26.77
CA ARG A 139 -9.02 -5.12 -26.47
C ARG A 139 -9.22 -5.32 -24.97
N VAL A 140 -9.75 -4.27 -24.30
CA VAL A 140 -10.16 -4.41 -22.89
C VAL A 140 -11.42 -5.30 -22.88
N PRO A 141 -11.34 -6.55 -22.36
CA PRO A 141 -12.54 -7.36 -22.21
C PRO A 141 -13.56 -6.60 -21.38
N GLN A 142 -14.85 -6.65 -21.78
CA GLN A 142 -15.93 -6.05 -21.01
C GLN A 142 -15.84 -4.51 -20.87
N SER A 143 -15.34 -3.79 -21.89
CA SER A 143 -15.22 -2.31 -21.87
C SER A 143 -16.52 -1.58 -21.49
N GLY A 144 -17.69 -2.10 -21.87
CA GLY A 144 -18.99 -1.55 -21.47
C GLY A 144 -19.24 -1.66 -19.96
N LYS A 145 -18.86 -2.77 -19.32
CA LYS A 145 -18.98 -2.94 -17.87
C LYS A 145 -18.02 -2.05 -17.10
N LEU A 146 -16.80 -1.87 -17.62
CA LEU A 146 -15.83 -0.92 -17.06
C LEU A 146 -16.37 0.51 -17.13
N ALA A 147 -16.87 0.92 -18.28
CA ALA A 147 -17.47 2.25 -18.46
C ALA A 147 -18.65 2.50 -17.50
N ALA A 148 -19.44 1.48 -17.18
CA ALA A 148 -20.56 1.59 -16.24
C ALA A 148 -20.11 1.86 -14.79
N LYS A 149 -18.88 1.45 -14.40
CA LYS A 149 -18.32 1.71 -13.06
C LYS A 149 -17.72 3.12 -12.93
N LEU A 150 -17.32 3.75 -14.03
CA LEU A 150 -16.61 5.04 -14.01
C LEU A 150 -17.36 6.16 -13.27
N PRO A 151 -18.68 6.39 -13.44
CA PRO A 151 -19.37 7.48 -12.75
C PRO A 151 -19.29 7.33 -11.23
N ARG A 152 -19.47 6.10 -10.72
CA ARG A 152 -19.40 5.84 -9.29
C ARG A 152 -17.96 5.95 -8.78
N GLN A 153 -16.98 5.40 -9.52
CA GLN A 153 -15.57 5.55 -9.18
C GLN A 153 -15.14 7.03 -9.13
N LEU A 154 -15.60 7.87 -10.05
CA LEU A 154 -15.32 9.30 -10.01
C LEU A 154 -15.87 9.98 -8.75
N LEU A 155 -17.05 9.53 -8.28
CA LEU A 155 -17.61 10.02 -7.01
C LEU A 155 -16.78 9.55 -5.82
N HIS A 156 -16.28 8.31 -5.81
CA HIS A 156 -15.40 7.80 -4.76
C HIS A 156 -14.03 8.50 -4.79
N SER A 157 -13.53 8.81 -5.98
CA SER A 157 -12.21 9.42 -6.20
C SER A 157 -12.19 10.96 -6.20
N TRP A 158 -13.27 11.62 -5.74
CA TRP A 158 -13.38 13.10 -5.72
C TRP A 158 -12.16 13.77 -5.07
N TYR A 159 -11.64 13.16 -4.02
CA TYR A 159 -10.51 13.67 -3.24
C TYR A 159 -9.22 13.76 -4.07
N ILE A 160 -9.02 12.89 -5.05
CA ILE A 160 -7.84 12.90 -5.92
C ILE A 160 -7.77 14.21 -6.70
N MET A 161 -8.90 14.65 -7.28
CA MET A 161 -9.00 15.92 -7.99
C MET A 161 -8.95 17.11 -7.02
N TYR A 162 -9.60 17.00 -5.86
CA TYR A 162 -9.54 18.00 -4.81
C TYR A 162 -8.08 18.28 -4.39
N PHE A 163 -7.26 17.25 -4.23
CA PHE A 163 -5.85 17.38 -3.83
C PHE A 163 -4.97 18.08 -4.88
N GLN A 164 -5.44 18.23 -6.12
CA GLN A 164 -4.74 19.01 -7.15
C GLN A 164 -4.94 20.52 -7.04
N LEU A 165 -5.95 20.97 -6.28
CA LEU A 165 -6.21 22.40 -6.07
C LEU A 165 -5.05 23.04 -5.30
N PRO A 166 -4.79 24.35 -5.53
CA PRO A 166 -3.79 25.07 -4.76
C PRO A 166 -4.30 25.38 -3.35
N TRP A 167 -3.43 25.42 -2.37
CA TRP A 167 -3.57 25.85 -0.97
C TRP A 167 -4.79 25.34 -0.18
N LEU A 168 -5.91 25.09 -0.79
CA LEU A 168 -7.14 24.66 -0.11
C LEU A 168 -6.99 23.26 0.52
N PRO A 169 -6.52 22.22 -0.22
CA PRO A 169 -6.27 20.90 0.37
C PRO A 169 -5.22 20.92 1.47
N ASP A 170 -4.22 21.79 1.37
CA ASP A 170 -3.10 21.86 2.33
C ASP A 170 -3.53 22.21 3.76
N ARG A 171 -4.79 22.65 3.94
CA ARG A 171 -5.41 23.01 5.24
C ARG A 171 -6.58 22.12 5.63
N SER A 172 -6.78 21.01 4.95
CA SER A 172 -8.02 20.22 5.05
C SER A 172 -7.88 18.89 5.81
N ALA A 173 -6.70 18.56 6.33
CA ALA A 173 -6.43 17.27 7.00
C ALA A 173 -7.51 16.89 8.02
N SER A 174 -7.85 17.84 8.90
CA SER A 174 -8.74 17.61 10.05
C SER A 174 -10.17 17.21 9.68
N TRP A 175 -10.65 17.53 8.49
CA TRP A 175 -11.97 17.11 8.03
C TRP A 175 -11.93 16.06 6.94
N VAL A 176 -10.90 16.10 6.05
CA VAL A 176 -10.77 15.12 4.96
C VAL A 176 -10.46 13.74 5.51
N VAL A 177 -9.47 13.62 6.39
CA VAL A 177 -9.02 12.33 6.90
C VAL A 177 -10.16 11.57 7.59
N PRO A 178 -10.88 12.12 8.58
CA PRO A 178 -11.99 11.40 9.20
C PRO A 178 -13.15 11.11 8.24
N LYS A 179 -13.36 12.00 7.25
CA LYS A 179 -14.37 11.75 6.22
C LYS A 179 -14.00 10.54 5.35
N LEU A 180 -12.77 10.47 4.86
CA LEU A 180 -12.31 9.36 4.03
C LEU A 180 -12.37 8.03 4.79
N TRP A 181 -11.95 7.97 6.04
CA TRP A 181 -12.02 6.76 6.86
C TRP A 181 -13.45 6.25 7.01
N ARG A 182 -14.39 7.14 7.32
CA ARG A 182 -15.80 6.80 7.46
C ARG A 182 -16.43 6.33 6.14
N ASP A 183 -16.08 7.02 5.03
CA ASP A 183 -16.67 6.75 3.72
C ASP A 183 -16.07 5.48 3.08
N TRP A 184 -14.80 5.17 3.37
CA TRP A 184 -14.06 4.06 2.78
C TRP A 184 -14.21 2.73 3.53
N SER A 185 -14.40 2.76 4.84
CA SER A 185 -14.70 1.58 5.65
C SER A 185 -15.95 1.82 6.49
N PRO A 186 -17.14 1.74 5.86
CA PRO A 186 -18.41 1.98 6.55
C PRO A 186 -18.60 1.02 7.73
N GLY A 187 -18.89 1.57 8.90
CA GLY A 187 -19.13 0.77 10.12
C GLY A 187 -17.87 0.44 10.94
N TYR A 188 -16.66 0.63 10.41
CA TYR A 188 -15.44 0.49 11.20
C TYR A 188 -15.24 1.67 12.15
N ARG A 189 -14.92 1.38 13.40
CA ARG A 189 -14.64 2.38 14.45
C ARG A 189 -13.15 2.74 14.44
N ALA A 190 -12.82 3.85 13.76
CA ALA A 190 -11.45 4.27 13.49
C ALA A 190 -10.83 5.20 14.56
N ASP A 191 -11.45 5.35 15.74
CA ASP A 191 -11.01 6.34 16.74
C ASP A 191 -9.54 6.20 17.14
N GLU A 192 -9.04 4.96 17.24
CA GLU A 192 -7.65 4.67 17.57
C GLU A 192 -6.73 4.97 16.38
N ASP A 193 -7.12 4.51 15.19
CA ASP A 193 -6.33 4.66 13.97
C ASP A 193 -6.20 6.13 13.57
N LEU A 194 -7.28 6.91 13.71
CA LEU A 194 -7.27 8.35 13.46
C LEU A 194 -6.28 9.10 14.37
N ARG A 195 -6.04 8.62 15.60
CA ARG A 195 -4.99 9.19 16.46
C ARG A 195 -3.58 8.90 15.93
N TYR A 196 -3.34 7.68 15.42
CA TYR A 196 -2.07 7.34 14.78
C TYR A 196 -1.86 8.15 13.50
N VAL A 197 -2.90 8.31 12.70
CA VAL A 197 -2.85 9.11 11.46
C VAL A 197 -2.60 10.58 11.76
N ASP A 198 -3.29 11.16 12.73
CA ASP A 198 -3.08 12.56 13.14
C ASP A 198 -1.65 12.79 13.65
N ALA A 199 -1.11 11.87 14.46
CA ALA A 199 0.27 11.93 14.91
C ALA A 199 1.29 11.85 13.76
N ALA A 200 0.95 11.15 12.67
CA ALA A 200 1.84 10.95 11.54
C ALA A 200 1.77 12.07 10.48
N ILE A 201 0.58 12.58 10.19
CA ILE A 201 0.36 13.54 9.09
C ILE A 201 -0.51 14.75 9.47
N GLY A 202 -0.89 14.94 10.73
CA GLY A 202 -1.70 16.08 11.17
C GLY A 202 -0.98 17.44 11.07
N ALA A 203 0.35 17.47 11.17
CA ALA A 203 1.13 18.69 10.97
C ALA A 203 1.09 19.13 9.49
N PRO A 204 1.00 20.47 9.20
CA PRO A 204 0.83 20.97 7.84
C PRO A 204 1.86 20.49 6.83
N GLU A 205 3.13 20.44 7.22
CA GLU A 205 4.23 19.97 6.35
C GLU A 205 4.13 18.45 6.07
N ARG A 206 3.65 17.67 7.05
CA ARG A 206 3.41 16.23 6.91
C ARG A 206 2.19 15.94 6.04
N TRP A 207 1.13 16.71 6.23
CA TRP A 207 -0.03 16.66 5.37
C TRP A 207 0.33 16.99 3.92
N GLY A 208 1.12 18.07 3.71
CA GLY A 208 1.66 18.40 2.39
C GLY A 208 2.46 17.26 1.76
N ALA A 209 3.24 16.53 2.56
CA ALA A 209 3.97 15.34 2.13
C ALA A 209 3.02 14.21 1.69
N ALA A 210 1.96 13.92 2.46
CA ALA A 210 0.96 12.92 2.11
C ALA A 210 0.19 13.29 0.81
N LEU A 211 -0.12 14.57 0.59
CA LEU A 211 -0.68 15.05 -0.68
C LEU A 211 0.30 14.91 -1.85
N GLY A 212 1.60 14.91 -1.56
CA GLY A 212 2.69 14.78 -2.52
C GLY A 212 2.56 13.51 -3.39
N TYR A 213 2.08 12.41 -2.85
CA TYR A 213 1.84 11.16 -3.59
C TYR A 213 0.88 11.36 -4.77
N TYR A 214 -0.27 11.96 -4.51
CA TYR A 214 -1.29 12.25 -5.54
C TYR A 214 -0.82 13.31 -6.52
N ARG A 215 -0.07 14.32 -6.04
CA ARG A 215 0.49 15.38 -6.88
C ARG A 215 1.57 14.85 -7.81
N ALA A 216 2.46 13.98 -7.32
CA ALA A 216 3.48 13.32 -8.13
C ALA A 216 2.87 12.42 -9.22
N ALA A 217 1.83 11.66 -8.89
CA ALA A 217 1.18 10.76 -9.84
C ALA A 217 0.43 11.48 -10.97
N LEU A 218 -0.20 12.66 -10.68
CA LEU A 218 -1.11 13.30 -11.62
C LEU A 218 -0.55 14.53 -12.32
N ARG A 219 0.45 15.21 -11.75
CA ARG A 219 0.96 16.46 -12.35
C ARG A 219 1.99 16.26 -13.46
N GLY A 220 2.22 15.00 -13.87
CA GLY A 220 3.12 14.68 -14.99
C GLY A 220 4.59 15.03 -14.72
N SER A 221 4.98 15.23 -13.46
CA SER A 221 6.39 15.40 -13.11
C SER A 221 7.16 14.11 -13.35
N ARG A 222 8.42 14.24 -13.80
CA ARG A 222 9.30 13.08 -13.97
C ARG A 222 9.91 12.69 -12.63
N PRO A 223 10.06 11.38 -12.36
CA PRO A 223 10.80 10.95 -11.18
C PRO A 223 12.26 11.42 -11.29
N PRO A 224 12.93 11.74 -10.17
CA PRO A 224 14.37 11.91 -10.14
C PRO A 224 15.09 10.73 -10.77
N ALA A 225 16.25 10.99 -11.43
CA ALA A 225 16.97 9.98 -12.21
C ALA A 225 17.29 8.71 -11.41
N GLN A 226 17.56 8.86 -10.13
CA GLN A 226 17.85 7.75 -9.20
C GLN A 226 16.69 6.77 -9.02
N TYR A 227 15.45 7.16 -9.29
CA TYR A 227 14.25 6.32 -9.17
C TYR A 227 13.65 5.95 -10.53
N ALA A 228 14.21 6.44 -11.63
CA ALA A 228 13.59 6.31 -12.95
C ALA A 228 13.47 4.85 -13.41
N GLU A 229 14.47 4.02 -13.10
CA GLU A 229 14.48 2.60 -13.43
C GLU A 229 13.38 1.86 -12.64
N LEU A 230 13.30 2.04 -11.34
CA LEU A 230 12.24 1.45 -10.52
C LEU A 230 10.86 1.94 -10.95
N HIS A 231 10.75 3.25 -11.22
CA HIS A 231 9.48 3.87 -11.56
C HIS A 231 8.83 3.32 -12.83
N GLN A 232 9.59 2.79 -13.77
CA GLN A 232 9.01 2.22 -15.00
C GLN A 232 8.19 0.95 -14.78
N HIS A 233 8.38 0.27 -13.65
CA HIS A 233 7.71 -1.00 -13.36
C HIS A 233 6.30 -0.87 -12.78
N TRP A 234 5.95 0.27 -12.15
CA TRP A 234 4.68 0.39 -11.41
C TRP A 234 3.39 0.29 -12.25
N LEU A 235 3.51 0.45 -13.56
CA LEU A 235 2.41 0.28 -14.52
C LEU A 235 2.42 -1.10 -15.21
N SER A 236 3.36 -1.95 -14.88
CA SER A 236 3.54 -3.27 -15.49
C SER A 236 2.75 -4.34 -14.73
N ALA A 237 2.43 -5.44 -15.41
CA ALA A 237 1.82 -6.59 -14.77
C ALA A 237 2.81 -7.25 -13.79
N PRO A 238 2.35 -7.76 -12.65
CA PRO A 238 3.18 -8.53 -11.74
C PRO A 238 3.81 -9.74 -12.44
N ARG A 239 5.00 -10.12 -12.02
CA ARG A 239 5.69 -11.35 -12.45
C ARG A 239 5.71 -12.39 -11.33
N LEU A 240 5.57 -11.95 -10.08
CA LEU A 240 5.49 -12.84 -8.93
C LEU A 240 4.06 -13.35 -8.74
N PRO A 241 3.87 -14.59 -8.25
CA PRO A 241 2.59 -15.01 -7.72
C PRO A 241 2.02 -13.94 -6.77
N THR A 242 0.79 -13.52 -7.04
CA THR A 242 0.18 -12.36 -6.37
C THR A 242 -1.18 -12.71 -5.81
N LEU A 243 -1.38 -12.49 -4.50
CA LEU A 243 -2.70 -12.49 -3.89
C LEU A 243 -3.30 -11.08 -4.00
N PHE A 244 -4.43 -10.96 -4.68
CA PHE A 244 -5.21 -9.72 -4.68
C PHE A 244 -6.38 -9.82 -3.70
N LEU A 245 -6.43 -8.90 -2.73
CA LEU A 245 -7.53 -8.80 -1.76
C LEU A 245 -8.32 -7.52 -1.96
N HIS A 246 -9.66 -7.64 -1.97
CA HIS A 246 -10.55 -6.48 -2.07
C HIS A 246 -11.75 -6.64 -1.14
N GLY A 247 -12.12 -5.57 -0.44
CA GLY A 247 -13.28 -5.55 0.46
C GLY A 247 -14.59 -5.36 -0.31
N THR A 248 -15.63 -6.12 0.01
CA THR A 248 -16.94 -5.98 -0.68
C THR A 248 -17.62 -4.64 -0.39
N ASP A 249 -17.24 -3.98 0.71
CA ASP A 249 -17.83 -2.73 1.17
C ASP A 249 -16.83 -1.56 1.07
N ASP A 250 -15.78 -1.73 0.22
CA ASP A 250 -14.78 -0.69 -0.04
C ASP A 250 -15.43 0.55 -0.67
N GLY A 251 -15.41 1.66 0.05
CA GLY A 251 -15.95 2.95 -0.41
C GLY A 251 -14.93 3.82 -1.16
N CYS A 252 -13.69 3.36 -1.32
CA CYS A 252 -12.64 4.05 -2.08
C CYS A 252 -12.57 3.56 -3.52
N SER A 253 -12.62 2.25 -3.72
CA SER A 253 -12.44 1.60 -5.01
C SER A 253 -13.59 0.64 -5.32
N GLU A 254 -14.08 0.70 -6.56
CA GLU A 254 -14.98 -0.32 -7.10
C GLU A 254 -14.24 -1.66 -7.22
N ASP A 255 -14.99 -2.76 -7.24
CA ASP A 255 -14.44 -4.08 -7.55
C ASP A 255 -14.04 -4.16 -9.03
N TYR A 256 -12.74 -4.23 -9.28
CA TYR A 256 -12.12 -4.40 -10.60
C TYR A 256 -11.55 -5.80 -10.83
N THR A 257 -11.89 -6.77 -9.99
CA THR A 257 -11.43 -8.17 -10.07
C THR A 257 -11.46 -8.74 -11.50
N PRO A 258 -12.55 -8.58 -12.30
CA PRO A 258 -12.59 -9.13 -13.66
C PRO A 258 -11.56 -8.55 -14.64
N TRP A 259 -10.95 -7.42 -14.32
CA TRP A 259 -9.89 -6.80 -15.12
C TRP A 259 -8.51 -7.07 -14.54
N ILE A 260 -8.43 -7.41 -13.26
CA ILE A 260 -7.19 -7.75 -12.56
C ILE A 260 -6.79 -9.19 -12.88
N GLU A 261 -7.74 -10.14 -12.85
CA GLU A 261 -7.50 -11.55 -13.08
C GLU A 261 -6.68 -11.85 -14.35
N PRO A 262 -6.97 -11.25 -15.53
CA PRO A 262 -6.22 -11.52 -16.75
C PRO A 262 -4.77 -11.01 -16.78
N VAL A 263 -4.38 -10.17 -15.84
CA VAL A 263 -3.02 -9.59 -15.77
C VAL A 263 -2.18 -10.19 -14.64
N LEU A 264 -2.76 -11.08 -13.85
CA LEU A 264 -2.04 -11.81 -12.83
C LEU A 264 -1.27 -13.00 -13.46
N PRO A 265 -0.06 -13.29 -12.97
CA PRO A 265 0.66 -14.50 -13.37
C PRO A 265 -0.01 -15.77 -12.83
N ASP A 266 0.44 -16.92 -13.35
CA ASP A 266 0.04 -18.23 -12.83
C ASP A 266 0.35 -18.33 -11.33
N ASP A 267 -0.37 -19.18 -10.61
CA ASP A 267 -0.26 -19.36 -9.15
C ASP A 267 -0.66 -18.12 -8.32
N SER A 268 -1.36 -17.16 -8.94
CA SER A 268 -1.96 -16.03 -8.25
C SER A 268 -3.37 -16.35 -7.78
N GLU A 269 -3.82 -15.62 -6.76
CA GLU A 269 -5.15 -15.77 -6.18
C GLU A 269 -5.86 -14.42 -6.05
N ILE A 270 -7.20 -14.46 -6.09
CA ILE A 270 -8.05 -13.32 -5.82
C ILE A 270 -9.06 -13.70 -4.74
N ALA A 271 -9.20 -12.85 -3.72
CA ALA A 271 -10.22 -13.04 -2.70
C ALA A 271 -10.97 -11.75 -2.41
N LEU A 272 -12.30 -11.85 -2.43
CA LEU A 272 -13.20 -10.79 -1.97
C LEU A 272 -13.50 -10.99 -0.48
N VAL A 273 -13.09 -10.02 0.32
CA VAL A 273 -13.29 -10.03 1.78
C VAL A 273 -14.69 -9.47 2.08
N LYS A 274 -15.60 -10.36 2.46
CA LYS A 274 -16.98 -10.00 2.78
C LYS A 274 -17.06 -9.03 3.96
N ASN A 275 -17.87 -7.99 3.83
CA ASN A 275 -18.03 -6.89 4.80
C ASN A 275 -16.71 -6.16 5.12
N GLY A 276 -15.69 -6.33 4.30
CA GLY A 276 -14.45 -5.56 4.38
C GLY A 276 -14.59 -4.22 3.68
N GLY A 277 -14.21 -3.13 4.35
CA GLY A 277 -14.05 -1.82 3.73
C GLY A 277 -12.68 -1.66 3.09
N HIS A 278 -12.25 -0.42 2.88
CA HIS A 278 -10.94 -0.12 2.32
C HIS A 278 -9.79 -0.59 3.23
N PHE A 279 -9.91 -0.35 4.53
CA PHE A 279 -8.92 -0.75 5.54
C PHE A 279 -9.18 -2.18 6.03
N LEU A 280 -9.31 -3.12 5.08
CA LEU A 280 -9.71 -4.51 5.36
C LEU A 280 -8.76 -5.24 6.33
N GLN A 281 -7.48 -4.88 6.38
CA GLN A 281 -6.49 -5.39 7.34
C GLN A 281 -6.76 -4.96 8.80
N LEU A 282 -7.67 -4.01 8.99
CA LEU A 282 -8.10 -3.53 10.30
C LEU A 282 -9.51 -3.99 10.65
N ASP A 283 -10.44 -3.91 9.71
CA ASP A 283 -11.86 -4.23 9.96
C ASP A 283 -12.16 -5.73 9.84
N GLN A 284 -11.41 -6.48 9.01
CA GLN A 284 -11.51 -7.92 8.80
C GLN A 284 -10.16 -8.64 9.03
N ALA A 285 -9.41 -8.20 10.03
CA ALA A 285 -8.02 -8.58 10.25
C ALA A 285 -7.78 -10.11 10.26
N ASP A 286 -8.65 -10.88 10.93
CA ASP A 286 -8.50 -12.34 11.03
C ASP A 286 -8.75 -13.05 9.70
N VAL A 287 -9.66 -12.52 8.88
CA VAL A 287 -9.93 -13.05 7.53
C VAL A 287 -8.77 -12.73 6.61
N VAL A 288 -8.30 -11.48 6.65
CA VAL A 288 -7.17 -11.02 5.85
C VAL A 288 -5.89 -11.79 6.19
N ALA A 289 -5.59 -11.94 7.47
CA ALA A 289 -4.40 -12.67 7.92
C ALA A 289 -4.44 -14.14 7.45
N ARG A 290 -5.60 -14.82 7.53
CA ARG A 290 -5.75 -16.18 7.01
C ARG A 290 -5.46 -16.25 5.51
N HIS A 291 -6.08 -15.39 4.69
CA HIS A 291 -5.81 -15.37 3.25
C HIS A 291 -4.33 -15.15 2.94
N ILE A 292 -3.68 -14.24 3.69
CA ILE A 292 -2.25 -14.00 3.52
C ILE A 292 -1.45 -15.26 3.87
N VAL A 293 -1.67 -15.84 5.06
CA VAL A 293 -0.92 -17.03 5.52
C VAL A 293 -1.16 -18.24 4.60
N ASP A 294 -2.40 -18.47 4.18
CA ASP A 294 -2.74 -19.57 3.27
C ASP A 294 -1.98 -19.40 1.94
N PHE A 295 -1.88 -18.18 1.42
CA PHE A 295 -1.19 -17.91 0.17
C PHE A 295 0.34 -17.91 0.31
N VAL A 296 0.93 -17.20 1.28
CA VAL A 296 2.38 -17.12 1.41
C VAL A 296 2.99 -18.37 2.03
N GLY A 297 2.22 -19.13 2.80
CA GLY A 297 2.65 -20.33 3.51
C GLY A 297 3.27 -20.04 4.87
N GLN A 298 3.65 -21.12 5.55
CA GLN A 298 4.44 -21.05 6.79
C GLN A 298 5.90 -20.71 6.43
N ALA A 299 6.53 -19.84 7.19
CA ALA A 299 7.92 -19.41 6.99
C ALA A 299 8.97 -20.35 7.62
N ILE A 300 8.60 -21.63 7.80
CA ILE A 300 9.39 -22.66 8.47
C ILE A 300 10.58 -23.09 7.60
#